data_edb4cc5bd013ddffb2d3f9b0f0fb7dd3
#
_entry.id   edb4cc5bd013ddffb2d3f9b0f0fb7dd3
#
_cell.length_a   1.000
_cell.length_b   1.000
_cell.length_c   1.000
_cell.angle_alpha   90.00
_cell.angle_beta   90.00
_cell.angle_gamma   90.00
#
_symmetry.space_group_name_H-M   'P 1'
#
loop_
_entity.id
_entity.type
_entity.pdbx_description
1 polymer ?
#
loop_
_entity_poly.entity_id
_entity_poly.type
_entity_poly.pdbx_seq_one_letter_code
_entity_poly.pdbx_strand_id
1 'polypeptide(L)'
;MRSQTFGIELETTGIGRERTAKAIAAYFGTTARYVGHHLGDWHIPMPDGRKWVVERDGSVTDPSAEVVSPVCRWEDIPMILGVAKAIRAAGARADSSLNASAADEE
;
A
#
# COMPACT_ATOMS: atom_id res chain seq x y z
N MET A 1 18.56 1.37 22.82
CA MET A 1 17.99 2.33 21.85
C MET A 1 16.72 1.76 21.24
N ARG A 2 15.73 2.57 21.14
CA ARG A 2 14.46 2.14 20.53
C ARG A 2 14.44 2.37 19.06
N SER A 3 13.91 1.39 18.33
CA SER A 3 13.65 1.58 16.90
C SER A 3 12.36 2.34 16.74
N GLN A 4 12.37 3.28 15.84
CA GLN A 4 11.15 3.99 15.48
C GLN A 4 10.43 3.25 14.37
N THR A 5 9.12 3.13 14.50
CA THR A 5 8.29 2.51 13.48
C THR A 5 7.30 3.53 12.94
N PHE A 6 6.79 3.24 11.73
CA PHE A 6 5.86 4.13 11.07
C PHE A 6 4.99 3.36 10.10
N GLY A 7 3.91 3.98 9.65
CA GLY A 7 3.07 3.47 8.58
C GLY A 7 2.97 4.49 7.47
N ILE A 8 2.75 4.01 6.26
CA ILE A 8 2.61 4.84 5.07
C ILE A 8 1.24 4.60 4.45
N GLU A 9 0.59 5.66 4.05
CA GLU A 9 -0.63 5.59 3.25
C GLU A 9 -0.41 6.38 1.98
N LEU A 10 -0.68 5.73 0.84
CA LEU A 10 -0.59 6.37 -0.46
C LEU A 10 -1.97 6.44 -1.07
N GLU A 11 -2.39 7.63 -1.46
CA GLU A 11 -3.67 7.81 -2.15
C GLU A 11 -3.39 7.96 -3.63
N THR A 12 -4.00 7.09 -4.44
CA THR A 12 -3.70 7.05 -5.87
C THR A 12 -4.98 7.11 -6.68
N THR A 13 -4.83 7.57 -7.92
CA THR A 13 -5.88 7.56 -8.92
C THR A 13 -5.34 6.92 -10.19
N GLY A 14 -6.21 6.70 -11.16
CA GLY A 14 -5.81 6.20 -12.46
C GLY A 14 -6.01 4.72 -12.67
N ILE A 15 -5.86 3.93 -11.62
CA ILE A 15 -6.18 2.49 -11.67
C ILE A 15 -6.97 2.14 -10.41
N GLY A 16 -7.75 1.07 -10.51
CA GLY A 16 -8.58 0.64 -9.40
C GLY A 16 -7.83 -0.23 -8.40
N ARG A 17 -8.57 -0.68 -7.39
CA ARG A 17 -7.98 -1.45 -6.29
C ARG A 17 -7.35 -2.76 -6.76
N GLU A 18 -8.05 -3.49 -7.62
CA GLU A 18 -7.55 -4.79 -8.04
C GLU A 18 -6.23 -4.67 -8.79
N ARG A 19 -6.15 -3.75 -9.74
CA ARG A 19 -4.90 -3.55 -10.48
C ARG A 19 -3.78 -3.10 -9.58
N THR A 20 -4.09 -2.21 -8.64
CA THR A 20 -3.11 -1.75 -7.67
C THR A 20 -2.59 -2.92 -6.84
N ALA A 21 -3.51 -3.74 -6.32
CA ALA A 21 -3.13 -4.88 -5.48
C ALA A 21 -2.27 -5.87 -6.26
N LYS A 22 -2.65 -6.14 -7.51
CA LYS A 22 -1.89 -7.10 -8.32
C LYS A 22 -0.50 -6.59 -8.68
N ALA A 23 -0.37 -5.28 -8.88
CA ALA A 23 0.95 -4.70 -9.12
C ALA A 23 1.86 -4.86 -7.90
N ILE A 24 1.32 -4.65 -6.71
CA ILE A 24 2.09 -4.82 -5.49
C ILE A 24 2.47 -6.28 -5.31
N ALA A 25 1.53 -7.18 -5.56
CA ALA A 25 1.80 -8.61 -5.45
C ALA A 25 2.90 -9.04 -6.41
N ALA A 26 2.90 -8.53 -7.63
CA ALA A 26 3.94 -8.84 -8.59
C ALA A 26 5.30 -8.37 -8.10
N TYR A 27 5.36 -7.21 -7.46
CA TYR A 27 6.60 -6.71 -6.91
C TYR A 27 7.18 -7.67 -5.87
N PHE A 28 6.31 -8.23 -5.01
CA PHE A 28 6.76 -9.13 -3.96
C PHE A 28 6.86 -10.59 -4.41
N GLY A 29 6.33 -10.92 -5.59
CA GLY A 29 6.27 -12.31 -6.04
C GLY A 29 5.24 -13.11 -5.30
N THR A 30 4.17 -12.47 -4.82
CA THR A 30 3.10 -13.13 -4.08
C THR A 30 1.78 -12.95 -4.82
N THR A 31 0.68 -13.32 -4.19
CA THR A 31 -0.65 -13.26 -4.79
C THR A 31 -1.53 -12.34 -3.98
N ALA A 32 -2.12 -11.34 -4.64
CA ALA A 32 -3.08 -10.47 -4.00
C ALA A 32 -4.37 -11.24 -3.72
N ARG A 33 -4.99 -10.97 -2.57
CA ARG A 33 -6.18 -11.69 -2.16
C ARG A 33 -7.28 -10.69 -1.84
N TYR A 34 -8.44 -10.87 -2.46
CA TYR A 34 -9.60 -10.04 -2.15
C TYR A 34 -10.22 -10.54 -0.85
N VAL A 35 -10.31 -9.66 0.13
CA VAL A 35 -10.84 -9.99 1.44
C VAL A 35 -12.24 -9.43 1.63
N GLY A 36 -12.53 -8.31 0.96
CA GLY A 36 -13.84 -7.71 1.02
C GLY A 36 -13.96 -6.67 2.12
N HIS A 37 -14.83 -6.90 3.08
CA HIS A 37 -15.25 -5.91 4.06
C HIS A 37 -15.92 -4.72 3.36
N HIS A 38 -16.37 -3.75 4.11
CA HIS A 38 -17.14 -2.64 3.54
C HIS A 38 -16.28 -1.72 2.67
N LEU A 39 -14.96 -1.77 2.78
CA LEU A 39 -14.08 -0.97 1.93
C LEU A 39 -13.55 -1.74 0.72
N GLY A 40 -13.98 -3.00 0.56
CA GLY A 40 -13.54 -3.81 -0.56
C GLY A 40 -12.05 -4.05 -0.58
N ASP A 41 -11.52 -4.52 0.53
CA ASP A 41 -10.08 -4.63 0.76
C ASP A 41 -9.42 -5.74 -0.02
N TRP A 42 -8.21 -5.48 -0.47
CA TRP A 42 -7.29 -6.48 -1.01
C TRP A 42 -6.10 -6.55 -0.07
N HIS A 43 -5.67 -7.77 0.24
CA HIS A 43 -4.46 -7.99 1.05
C HIS A 43 -3.37 -8.56 0.18
N ILE A 44 -2.16 -8.04 0.33
CA ILE A 44 -1.00 -8.50 -0.43
C ILE A 44 0.05 -8.97 0.58
N PRO A 45 0.25 -10.28 0.69
CA PRO A 45 1.25 -10.78 1.63
C PRO A 45 2.66 -10.47 1.15
N MET A 46 3.53 -10.17 2.08
CA MET A 46 4.95 -10.02 1.83
C MET A 46 5.65 -11.32 2.18
N PRO A 47 6.82 -11.58 1.57
CA PRO A 47 7.55 -12.82 1.90
C PRO A 47 7.92 -12.95 3.38
N ASP A 48 8.02 -11.85 4.10
CA ASP A 48 8.41 -11.88 5.50
C ASP A 48 7.22 -12.00 6.46
N GLY A 49 6.01 -12.20 5.94
CA GLY A 49 4.82 -12.40 6.77
C GLY A 49 4.01 -11.16 7.04
N ARG A 50 4.53 -9.98 6.70
CA ARG A 50 3.73 -8.75 6.78
C ARG A 50 2.82 -8.66 5.57
N LYS A 51 1.97 -7.66 5.53
CA LYS A 51 1.09 -7.47 4.38
C LYS A 51 0.83 -6.00 4.12
N TRP A 52 0.58 -5.71 2.85
CA TRP A 52 0.02 -4.44 2.42
C TRP A 52 -1.48 -4.60 2.26
N VAL A 53 -2.20 -3.49 2.36
CA VAL A 53 -3.65 -3.48 2.18
C VAL A 53 -3.98 -2.41 1.14
N VAL A 54 -4.89 -2.75 0.23
CA VAL A 54 -5.41 -1.80 -0.73
C VAL A 54 -6.90 -1.70 -0.49
N GLU A 55 -7.39 -0.49 -0.20
CA GLU A 55 -8.78 -0.29 0.11
C GLU A 55 -9.33 0.87 -0.69
N ARG A 56 -10.65 1.05 -0.61
CA ARG A 56 -11.29 2.15 -1.31
C ARG A 56 -11.00 3.45 -0.60
N ASP A 57 -10.65 4.46 -1.38
CA ASP A 57 -10.56 5.83 -0.87
C ASP A 57 -11.94 6.46 -1.01
N GLY A 58 -12.62 6.62 0.10
CA GLY A 58 -13.98 7.11 0.09
C GLY A 58 -14.12 8.55 -0.31
N SER A 59 -13.03 9.29 -0.38
CA SER A 59 -13.07 10.72 -0.70
C SER A 59 -12.77 11.00 -2.17
N VAL A 60 -12.45 9.96 -2.97
CA VAL A 60 -12.01 10.13 -4.35
C VAL A 60 -12.88 9.30 -5.28
N THR A 61 -13.15 9.81 -6.47
CA THR A 61 -13.91 9.10 -7.49
C THR A 61 -13.09 7.99 -8.12
N ASP A 62 -13.72 6.88 -8.46
CA ASP A 62 -13.06 5.80 -9.16
C ASP A 62 -12.54 6.26 -10.53
N PRO A 63 -11.45 5.67 -11.01
CA PRO A 63 -10.67 4.63 -10.35
C PRO A 63 -9.66 5.24 -9.38
N SER A 64 -9.63 4.67 -8.18
CA SER A 64 -8.75 5.16 -7.13
C SER A 64 -8.49 4.04 -6.13
N ALA A 65 -7.50 4.26 -5.27
CA ALA A 65 -7.18 3.30 -4.23
C ALA A 65 -6.41 4.00 -3.12
N GLU A 66 -6.59 3.49 -1.91
CA GLU A 66 -5.74 3.87 -0.79
C GLU A 66 -4.86 2.67 -0.47
N VAL A 67 -3.55 2.87 -0.49
CA VAL A 67 -2.57 1.82 -0.29
C VAL A 67 -1.96 2.00 1.09
N VAL A 68 -2.10 0.97 1.93
CA VAL A 68 -1.69 1.05 3.34
C VAL A 68 -0.56 0.06 3.56
N SER A 69 0.56 0.56 4.06
CA SER A 69 1.71 -0.29 4.34
C SER A 69 1.53 -1.03 5.64
N PRO A 70 2.29 -2.11 5.85
CA PRO A 70 2.44 -2.64 7.21
C PRO A 70 3.25 -1.68 8.06
N VAL A 71 3.45 -2.04 9.32
CA VAL A 71 4.36 -1.31 10.19
C VAL A 71 5.77 -1.44 9.62
N CYS A 72 6.45 -0.32 9.48
CA CYS A 72 7.74 -0.24 8.81
C CYS A 72 8.78 0.39 9.70
N ARG A 73 10.03 0.16 9.34
CA ARG A 73 11.21 0.78 9.96
C ARG A 73 12.05 1.41 8.87
N TRP A 74 13.11 2.09 9.26
CA TRP A 74 13.99 2.75 8.29
C TRP A 74 14.48 1.81 7.21
N GLU A 75 14.78 0.56 7.58
CA GLU A 75 15.27 -0.43 6.64
C GLU A 75 14.28 -0.76 5.54
N ASP A 76 13.02 -0.44 5.76
CA ASP A 76 11.94 -0.75 4.80
C ASP A 76 11.78 0.33 3.72
N ILE A 77 12.50 1.44 3.82
CA ILE A 77 12.33 2.53 2.85
C ILE A 77 12.55 2.06 1.40
N PRO A 78 13.60 1.27 1.09
CA PRO A 78 13.74 0.81 -0.30
C PRO A 78 12.56 -0.02 -0.77
N MET A 79 11.97 -0.84 0.10
CA MET A 79 10.80 -1.63 -0.25
C MET A 79 9.60 -0.72 -0.54
N ILE A 80 9.39 0.30 0.29
CA ILE A 80 8.29 1.25 0.09
C ILE A 80 8.45 1.94 -1.26
N LEU A 81 9.66 2.36 -1.60
CA LEU A 81 9.91 2.99 -2.89
C LEU A 81 9.67 2.02 -4.04
N GLY A 82 10.02 0.74 -3.83
CA GLY A 82 9.75 -0.28 -4.83
C GLY A 82 8.27 -0.47 -5.08
N VAL A 83 7.46 -0.49 -4.03
CA VAL A 83 6.01 -0.59 -4.16
C VAL A 83 5.47 0.63 -4.90
N ALA A 84 5.92 1.83 -4.54
CA ALA A 84 5.47 3.05 -5.20
C ALA A 84 5.79 3.02 -6.69
N LYS A 85 6.98 2.56 -7.06
CA LYS A 85 7.36 2.44 -8.46
C LYS A 85 6.50 1.41 -9.19
N ALA A 86 6.19 0.29 -8.53
CA ALA A 86 5.42 -0.77 -9.16
C ALA A 86 4.01 -0.29 -9.48
N ILE A 87 3.36 0.40 -8.56
CA ILE A 87 2.00 0.87 -8.82
C ILE A 87 1.99 2.01 -9.84
N ARG A 88 3.03 2.83 -9.86
CA ARG A 88 3.15 3.87 -10.87
C ARG A 88 3.33 3.26 -12.25
N ALA A 89 4.14 2.22 -12.37
CA ALA A 89 4.34 1.52 -13.63
C ALA A 89 3.05 0.89 -14.13
N ALA A 90 2.15 0.53 -13.22
CA ALA A 90 0.86 -0.06 -13.58
C ALA A 90 -0.18 1.00 -13.97
N GLY A 91 0.15 2.29 -13.84
CA GLY A 91 -0.72 3.38 -14.26
C GLY A 91 -1.24 4.26 -13.15
N ALA A 92 -0.87 3.99 -11.90
CA ALA A 92 -1.33 4.82 -10.80
C ALA A 92 -0.66 6.18 -10.83
N ARG A 93 -1.43 7.20 -10.44
CA ARG A 93 -0.91 8.54 -10.24
C ARG A 93 -1.11 8.89 -8.79
N ALA A 94 -0.09 9.49 -8.20
CA ALA A 94 -0.21 9.94 -6.83
C ALA A 94 -1.16 11.12 -6.79
N ASP A 95 -2.17 11.01 -5.96
CA ASP A 95 -2.83 12.19 -5.47
C ASP A 95 -1.78 12.88 -4.63
N SER A 96 -1.83 14.14 -4.44
CA SER A 96 -0.74 14.86 -3.77
C SER A 96 -0.51 14.42 -2.33
N SER A 97 -1.26 13.48 -1.82
CA SER A 97 -1.16 13.12 -0.41
C SER A 97 -0.34 11.88 -0.19
N LEU A 98 0.73 12.06 0.54
CA LEU A 98 1.46 10.96 1.13
C LEU A 98 1.33 11.12 2.64
N ASN A 99 0.66 10.18 3.28
CA ASN A 99 0.47 10.25 4.71
C ASN A 99 1.36 9.24 5.40
N ALA A 100 2.14 9.72 6.33
CA ALA A 100 2.98 8.87 7.14
C ALA A 100 2.66 9.15 8.61
N SER A 101 2.57 8.11 9.40
CA SER A 101 2.26 8.27 10.80
C SER A 101 3.16 7.40 11.65
N ALA A 102 3.50 7.89 12.83
CA ALA A 102 4.22 7.09 13.80
C ALA A 102 3.34 5.94 14.23
N ALA A 103 3.86 4.74 14.09
CA ALA A 103 3.09 3.55 14.40
C ALA A 103 3.29 3.10 15.82
N ASP A 104 4.22 3.69 16.54
CA ASP A 104 4.46 3.22 17.85
C ASP A 104 5.22 4.13 18.69
N GLU A 105 5.24 4.03 19.75
CA GLU A 105 6.06 4.55 20.47
C GLU A 105 6.55 3.99 21.53
N GLU A 106 6.89 3.58 21.93
CA GLU A 106 7.36 3.14 22.87
C GLU A 106 7.62 2.99 23.46
#